data_d1b1bfd276330d9b1479d4211eb49f83
#
_entry.id   d1b1bfd276330d9b1479d4211eb49f83
#
_cell.length_a   1.000
_cell.length_b   1.000
_cell.length_c   1.000
_cell.angle_alpha   90.00
_cell.angle_beta   90.00
_cell.angle_gamma   90.00
#
_symmetry.space_group_name_H-M   'P 1'
#
loop_
_entity.id
_entity.type
_entity.pdbx_description
1 polymer ?
#
loop_
_entity_poly.entity_id
_entity_poly.type
_entity_poly.pdbx_seq_one_letter_code
_entity_poly.pdbx_strand_id
1 'polypeptide(L)'
;MLKKNFEDSLLNNQVKSEKWNVQFDAGRNARGKIGFVLIPNEQTIEKDMLNWAPKDVGMYFSRAIMPHEISTSALAKCKDTLAETAKRILPDDKLDVICFACTSGAVAVGEDVSMKELIKAHPDSKATTLISGVRKALNKMGIKKLSVGTPYVDELNTEMANYFVQNGFEILNFQGMNLDYDKDMIRVTPEYLVEFAKAVDHPESNGFLMSCGALRTMDVINQIEDAIGKPVIASNQAMLWDCLRLA
;
A
#
# COMPACT_ATOMS: atom_id res chain seq x y z
N MET A 1 -45.03 2.32 30.29
CA MET A 1 -45.16 1.07 29.49
C MET A 1 -43.80 0.47 29.09
N LEU A 2 -42.88 1.19 28.51
CA LEU A 2 -41.53 0.71 28.10
C LEU A 2 -40.67 0.11 29.21
N LYS A 3 -40.63 0.70 30.41
CA LYS A 3 -39.84 0.19 31.54
C LYS A 3 -40.32 -1.19 32.01
N LYS A 4 -41.63 -1.44 32.09
CA LYS A 4 -42.21 -2.68 32.57
C LYS A 4 -41.92 -3.86 31.61
N ASN A 5 -41.98 -3.63 30.31
CA ASN A 5 -41.64 -4.65 29.30
C ASN A 5 -40.14 -5.02 29.29
N PHE A 6 -39.26 -4.08 29.65
CA PHE A 6 -37.84 -4.35 29.77
C PHE A 6 -37.49 -5.19 31.00
N GLU A 7 -38.11 -4.88 32.15
CA GLU A 7 -37.95 -5.66 33.39
C GLU A 7 -38.47 -7.11 33.25
N ASP A 8 -39.63 -7.29 32.60
CA ASP A 8 -40.18 -8.62 32.30
C ASP A 8 -39.31 -9.43 31.33
N SER A 9 -38.61 -8.75 30.37
CA SER A 9 -37.71 -9.41 29.46
C SER A 9 -36.40 -9.86 30.12
N LEU A 10 -35.90 -9.11 31.09
CA LEU A 10 -34.71 -9.49 31.87
C LEU A 10 -34.97 -10.72 32.76
N LEU A 11 -36.18 -10.84 33.32
CA LEU A 11 -36.58 -11.99 34.13
C LEU A 11 -36.60 -13.30 33.32
N ASN A 12 -36.82 -13.23 32.02
CA ASN A 12 -36.83 -14.36 31.10
C ASN A 12 -35.55 -14.54 30.29
N ASN A 13 -34.45 -13.83 30.59
CA ASN A 13 -33.19 -13.80 29.83
C ASN A 13 -33.36 -13.51 28.32
N GLN A 14 -34.43 -12.77 27.94
CA GLN A 14 -34.71 -12.42 26.55
C GLN A 14 -35.01 -10.93 26.45
N VAL A 15 -34.19 -10.20 25.64
CA VAL A 15 -34.49 -8.84 25.29
C VAL A 15 -35.38 -8.83 24.05
N LYS A 16 -36.56 -8.22 24.14
CA LYS A 16 -37.44 -7.95 22.98
C LYS A 16 -37.37 -6.48 22.63
N SER A 17 -36.84 -6.19 21.48
CA SER A 17 -36.85 -4.83 20.89
C SER A 17 -38.14 -4.57 20.14
N GLU A 18 -38.64 -3.34 20.23
CA GLU A 18 -39.71 -2.87 19.36
C GLU A 18 -39.21 -2.68 17.90
N LYS A 19 -40.16 -2.71 16.96
CA LYS A 19 -39.83 -2.36 15.57
C LYS A 19 -39.72 -0.85 15.45
N TRP A 20 -38.53 -0.40 15.02
CA TRP A 20 -38.26 1.01 14.76
C TRP A 20 -38.30 1.30 13.25
N ASN A 21 -38.81 2.48 12.89
CA ASN A 21 -38.67 2.96 11.49
C ASN A 21 -37.31 3.57 11.30
N VAL A 22 -36.32 2.72 10.96
CA VAL A 22 -34.93 3.12 10.81
C VAL A 22 -34.76 3.88 9.49
N GLN A 23 -34.07 5.01 9.54
CA GLN A 23 -33.69 5.78 8.36
C GLN A 23 -32.23 5.50 8.03
N PHE A 24 -31.95 5.36 6.75
CA PHE A 24 -30.61 5.09 6.24
C PHE A 24 -30.18 6.24 5.33
N ASP A 25 -28.89 6.56 5.37
CA ASP A 25 -28.22 7.44 4.39
C ASP A 25 -27.23 6.62 3.54
N ALA A 26 -26.35 7.30 2.79
CA ALA A 26 -25.33 6.66 1.98
C ALA A 26 -24.18 6.02 2.79
N GLY A 27 -24.21 6.16 4.11
CA GLY A 27 -23.15 5.70 5.00
C GLY A 27 -21.88 6.55 4.92
N ARG A 28 -20.85 6.09 5.63
CA ARG A 28 -19.53 6.76 5.58
C ARG A 28 -18.80 6.43 4.28
N ASN A 29 -17.93 7.36 3.85
CA ASN A 29 -17.02 7.16 2.72
C ASN A 29 -17.75 6.92 1.38
N ALA A 30 -18.80 7.70 1.14
CA ALA A 30 -19.68 7.56 -0.03
C ALA A 30 -19.00 7.92 -1.37
N ARG A 31 -17.81 8.57 -1.35
CA ARG A 31 -17.07 8.95 -2.56
C ARG A 31 -16.23 7.82 -3.14
N GLY A 32 -15.80 6.88 -2.32
CA GLY A 32 -15.02 5.73 -2.76
C GLY A 32 -14.52 4.89 -1.60
N LYS A 33 -14.32 3.62 -1.84
CA LYS A 33 -13.84 2.64 -0.88
C LYS A 33 -12.65 1.89 -1.48
N ILE A 34 -11.48 2.02 -0.84
CA ILE A 34 -10.23 1.43 -1.29
C ILE A 34 -9.75 0.40 -0.26
N GLY A 35 -9.56 -0.83 -0.70
CA GLY A 35 -9.02 -1.91 0.11
C GLY A 35 -7.52 -2.11 -0.13
N PHE A 36 -6.77 -2.37 0.94
CA PHE A 36 -5.34 -2.64 0.89
C PHE A 36 -5.02 -3.97 1.56
N VAL A 37 -4.37 -4.87 0.83
CA VAL A 37 -3.76 -6.06 1.40
C VAL A 37 -2.31 -5.75 1.72
N LEU A 38 -1.99 -5.73 3.01
CA LEU A 38 -0.66 -5.44 3.57
C LEU A 38 0.11 -6.74 3.86
N ILE A 39 1.42 -6.65 4.01
CA ILE A 39 2.21 -7.70 4.66
C ILE A 39 2.07 -7.63 6.20
N PRO A 40 2.34 -8.72 6.94
CA PRO A 40 2.02 -8.79 8.38
C PRO A 40 2.65 -7.70 9.25
N ASN A 41 3.91 -7.34 8.98
CA ASN A 41 4.69 -6.42 9.80
C ASN A 41 4.66 -4.97 9.33
N GLU A 42 3.85 -4.64 8.31
CA GLU A 42 3.70 -3.27 7.80
C GLU A 42 3.11 -2.35 8.88
N GLN A 43 3.70 -1.17 9.09
CA GLN A 43 3.29 -0.21 10.13
C GLN A 43 3.22 1.25 9.63
N THR A 44 3.59 1.52 8.39
CA THR A 44 3.67 2.88 7.81
C THR A 44 2.48 3.18 6.90
N ILE A 45 2.13 2.23 6.03
CA ILE A 45 1.11 2.43 4.98
C ILE A 45 -0.24 2.85 5.55
N GLU A 46 -0.74 2.20 6.61
CA GLU A 46 -2.04 2.56 7.19
C GLU A 46 -2.09 4.04 7.60
N LYS A 47 -1.04 4.48 8.30
CA LYS A 47 -0.95 5.88 8.73
C LYS A 47 -0.87 6.83 7.54
N ASP A 48 -0.05 6.52 6.55
CA ASP A 48 0.10 7.34 5.34
C ASP A 48 -1.24 7.45 4.60
N MET A 49 -1.90 6.33 4.35
CA MET A 49 -3.18 6.33 3.63
C MET A 49 -4.25 7.11 4.38
N LEU A 50 -4.36 6.94 5.70
CA LEU A 50 -5.35 7.66 6.52
C LEU A 50 -5.07 9.16 6.61
N ASN A 51 -3.80 9.57 6.68
CA ASN A 51 -3.42 10.98 6.73
C ASN A 51 -3.66 11.70 5.41
N TRP A 52 -3.52 11.02 4.28
CA TRP A 52 -3.58 11.61 2.94
C TRP A 52 -4.89 11.27 2.20
N ALA A 53 -5.77 10.50 2.82
CA ALA A 53 -7.08 10.20 2.25
C ALA A 53 -7.90 11.48 2.03
N PRO A 54 -8.48 11.69 0.84
CA PRO A 54 -9.44 12.74 0.64
C PRO A 54 -10.68 12.52 1.52
N LYS A 55 -11.37 13.61 1.85
CA LYS A 55 -12.62 13.54 2.60
C LYS A 55 -13.62 12.61 1.91
N ASP A 56 -14.28 11.79 2.69
CA ASP A 56 -15.31 10.82 2.27
C ASP A 56 -14.79 9.71 1.33
N VAL A 57 -13.47 9.44 1.34
CA VAL A 57 -12.85 8.23 0.76
C VAL A 57 -12.41 7.31 1.90
N GLY A 58 -12.89 6.05 1.88
CA GLY A 58 -12.58 5.05 2.90
C GLY A 58 -11.35 4.24 2.54
N MET A 59 -10.49 4.05 3.53
CA MET A 59 -9.31 3.19 3.46
C MET A 59 -9.50 1.99 4.38
N TYR A 60 -9.41 0.78 3.81
CA TYR A 60 -9.70 -0.47 4.52
C TYR A 60 -8.53 -1.43 4.36
N PHE A 61 -8.13 -2.11 5.43
CA PHE A 61 -6.88 -2.86 5.47
C PHE A 61 -7.09 -4.29 5.96
N SER A 62 -6.34 -5.21 5.38
CA SER A 62 -6.19 -6.58 5.87
C SER A 62 -4.74 -7.03 5.65
N ARG A 63 -4.26 -7.99 6.45
CA ARG A 63 -2.87 -8.46 6.39
C ARG A 63 -2.77 -9.87 5.84
N ALA A 64 -1.94 -10.05 4.82
CA ALA A 64 -1.62 -11.36 4.24
C ALA A 64 -0.93 -12.26 5.26
N ILE A 65 -1.10 -13.55 5.10
CA ILE A 65 -0.35 -14.55 5.87
C ILE A 65 0.88 -14.92 5.06
N MET A 66 2.07 -14.72 5.63
CA MET A 66 3.34 -15.08 5.02
C MET A 66 4.39 -15.37 6.11
N PRO A 67 5.53 -16.00 5.76
CA PRO A 67 6.68 -16.10 6.68
C PRO A 67 7.16 -14.71 7.13
N HIS A 68 7.78 -14.63 8.30
CA HIS A 68 8.27 -13.37 8.87
C HIS A 68 9.51 -12.81 8.16
N GLU A 69 10.22 -13.64 7.43
CA GLU A 69 11.41 -13.28 6.68
C GLU A 69 11.09 -12.48 5.43
N ILE A 70 11.87 -11.46 5.15
CA ILE A 70 11.76 -10.66 3.91
C ILE A 70 12.78 -11.22 2.91
N SER A 71 12.39 -12.25 2.18
CA SER A 71 13.12 -12.82 1.05
C SER A 71 12.21 -12.94 -0.17
N THR A 72 12.76 -13.03 -1.36
CA THR A 72 11.99 -13.22 -2.61
C THR A 72 11.06 -14.43 -2.49
N SER A 73 11.56 -15.55 -1.96
CA SER A 73 10.77 -16.78 -1.80
C SER A 73 9.64 -16.67 -0.77
N ALA A 74 9.86 -15.95 0.33
CA ALA A 74 8.84 -15.71 1.35
C ALA A 74 7.74 -14.77 0.82
N LEU A 75 8.14 -13.70 0.13
CA LEU A 75 7.22 -12.75 -0.49
C LEU A 75 6.37 -13.39 -1.59
N ALA A 76 6.93 -14.27 -2.40
CA ALA A 76 6.19 -15.00 -3.43
C ALA A 76 5.06 -15.87 -2.85
N LYS A 77 5.16 -16.35 -1.60
CA LYS A 77 4.10 -17.10 -0.90
C LYS A 77 2.87 -16.25 -0.57
N CYS A 78 2.97 -14.93 -0.60
CA CYS A 78 1.81 -14.05 -0.44
C CYS A 78 0.69 -14.40 -1.45
N LYS A 79 1.06 -14.85 -2.66
CA LYS A 79 0.11 -15.27 -3.69
C LYS A 79 -0.95 -16.21 -3.13
N ASP A 80 -0.57 -17.18 -2.31
CA ASP A 80 -1.44 -18.25 -1.82
C ASP A 80 -2.52 -17.74 -0.86
N THR A 81 -2.32 -16.57 -0.28
CA THR A 81 -3.22 -15.98 0.73
C THR A 81 -3.86 -14.66 0.30
N LEU A 82 -3.47 -14.08 -0.86
CA LEU A 82 -3.98 -12.77 -1.30
C LEU A 82 -5.50 -12.74 -1.42
N ALA A 83 -6.09 -13.70 -2.13
CA ALA A 83 -7.55 -13.74 -2.33
C ALA A 83 -8.30 -13.90 -1.01
N GLU A 84 -7.84 -14.81 -0.14
CA GLU A 84 -8.47 -15.04 1.17
C GLU A 84 -8.32 -13.83 2.10
N THR A 85 -7.18 -13.15 2.04
CA THR A 85 -6.95 -11.93 2.81
C THR A 85 -7.83 -10.78 2.32
N ALA A 86 -7.93 -10.61 1.00
CA ALA A 86 -8.75 -9.58 0.38
C ALA A 86 -10.24 -9.75 0.72
N LYS A 87 -10.77 -10.98 0.74
CA LYS A 87 -12.16 -11.28 1.12
C LYS A 87 -12.57 -10.78 2.50
N ARG A 88 -11.60 -10.54 3.40
CA ARG A 88 -11.87 -10.02 4.75
C ARG A 88 -12.07 -8.51 4.78
N ILE A 89 -11.81 -7.83 3.68
CA ILE A 89 -12.00 -6.38 3.57
C ILE A 89 -13.43 -6.14 3.09
N LEU A 90 -14.31 -5.67 3.97
CA LEU A 90 -15.71 -5.37 3.65
C LEU A 90 -16.41 -6.50 2.86
N PRO A 91 -16.55 -7.71 3.41
CA PRO A 91 -17.01 -8.89 2.65
C PRO A 91 -18.42 -8.73 2.06
N ASP A 92 -19.25 -7.89 2.69
CA ASP A 92 -20.66 -7.67 2.31
C ASP A 92 -20.86 -6.31 1.60
N ASP A 93 -19.77 -5.63 1.24
CA ASP A 93 -19.85 -4.32 0.62
C ASP A 93 -18.90 -4.20 -0.58
N LYS A 94 -19.21 -3.30 -1.51
CA LYS A 94 -18.40 -3.06 -2.69
C LYS A 94 -17.18 -2.22 -2.35
N LEU A 95 -16.01 -2.67 -2.81
CA LEU A 95 -14.81 -1.84 -2.95
C LEU A 95 -14.72 -1.29 -4.38
N ASP A 96 -14.33 -0.04 -4.53
CA ASP A 96 -14.04 0.54 -5.86
C ASP A 96 -12.66 0.08 -6.35
N VAL A 97 -11.70 -0.01 -5.43
CA VAL A 97 -10.33 -0.45 -5.72
C VAL A 97 -9.83 -1.41 -4.64
N ILE A 98 -9.11 -2.43 -5.06
CA ILE A 98 -8.35 -3.33 -4.19
C ILE A 98 -6.88 -3.34 -4.60
N CYS A 99 -5.96 -3.15 -3.65
CA CYS A 99 -4.54 -3.00 -3.89
C CYS A 99 -3.70 -3.98 -3.07
N PHE A 100 -2.74 -4.67 -3.70
CA PHE A 100 -1.68 -5.34 -2.96
C PHE A 100 -0.59 -4.33 -2.61
N ALA A 101 -0.52 -3.96 -1.34
CA ALA A 101 0.27 -2.85 -0.84
C ALA A 101 1.65 -3.32 -0.33
N CYS A 102 2.42 -3.98 -1.18
CA CYS A 102 3.81 -4.35 -0.94
C CYS A 102 4.61 -4.18 -2.23
N THR A 103 5.71 -3.43 -2.17
CA THR A 103 6.54 -3.14 -3.36
C THR A 103 7.25 -4.41 -3.84
N SER A 104 8.13 -4.95 -3.03
CA SER A 104 8.91 -6.16 -3.34
C SER A 104 8.03 -7.41 -3.44
N GLY A 105 6.98 -7.49 -2.62
CA GLY A 105 6.00 -8.59 -2.72
C GLY A 105 5.27 -8.62 -4.05
N ALA A 106 4.88 -7.47 -4.59
CA ALA A 106 4.22 -7.41 -5.88
C ALA A 106 5.17 -7.73 -7.06
N VAL A 107 6.46 -7.46 -6.92
CA VAL A 107 7.49 -7.91 -7.88
C VAL A 107 7.69 -9.42 -7.78
N ALA A 108 7.87 -9.96 -6.58
CA ALA A 108 8.11 -11.40 -6.36
C ALA A 108 6.92 -12.29 -6.78
N VAL A 109 5.69 -11.84 -6.56
CA VAL A 109 4.45 -12.53 -6.99
C VAL A 109 4.16 -12.29 -8.47
N GLY A 110 4.51 -11.13 -8.98
CA GLY A 110 4.12 -10.62 -10.30
C GLY A 110 2.83 -9.78 -10.24
N GLU A 111 2.82 -8.63 -10.93
CA GLU A 111 1.69 -7.69 -10.93
C GLU A 111 0.38 -8.36 -11.39
N ASP A 112 0.40 -9.02 -12.55
CA ASP A 112 -0.79 -9.66 -13.14
C ASP A 112 -1.34 -10.77 -12.25
N VAL A 113 -0.46 -11.56 -11.64
CA VAL A 113 -0.85 -12.63 -10.71
C VAL A 113 -1.49 -12.04 -9.48
N SER A 114 -0.88 -11.01 -8.89
CA SER A 114 -1.42 -10.30 -7.73
C SER A 114 -2.81 -9.75 -8.01
N MET A 115 -2.97 -9.02 -9.12
CA MET A 115 -4.27 -8.43 -9.51
C MET A 115 -5.34 -9.50 -9.75
N LYS A 116 -5.00 -10.63 -10.39
CA LYS A 116 -5.93 -11.74 -10.59
C LYS A 116 -6.41 -12.34 -9.26
N GLU A 117 -5.51 -12.52 -8.29
CA GLU A 117 -5.91 -13.03 -6.97
C GLU A 117 -6.82 -12.04 -6.21
N LEU A 118 -6.56 -10.74 -6.31
CA LEU A 118 -7.40 -9.71 -5.70
C LEU A 118 -8.81 -9.67 -6.30
N ILE A 119 -8.92 -9.78 -7.62
CA ILE A 119 -10.23 -9.78 -8.34
C ILE A 119 -11.05 -11.03 -8.01
N LYS A 120 -10.44 -12.18 -7.70
CA LYS A 120 -11.20 -13.34 -7.20
C LYS A 120 -11.98 -13.04 -5.91
N ALA A 121 -11.46 -12.16 -5.08
CA ALA A 121 -12.10 -11.74 -3.83
C ALA A 121 -13.16 -10.66 -4.03
N HIS A 122 -12.87 -9.69 -4.90
CA HIS A 122 -13.73 -8.54 -5.20
C HIS A 122 -13.88 -8.37 -6.72
N PRO A 123 -14.77 -9.17 -7.38
CA PRO A 123 -14.88 -9.21 -8.84
C PRO A 123 -15.28 -7.88 -9.48
N ASP A 124 -16.03 -7.05 -8.75
CA ASP A 124 -16.52 -5.76 -9.23
C ASP A 124 -15.56 -4.58 -8.95
N SER A 125 -14.40 -4.86 -8.34
CA SER A 125 -13.40 -3.85 -8.02
C SER A 125 -12.36 -3.73 -9.13
N LYS A 126 -11.72 -2.56 -9.23
CA LYS A 126 -10.47 -2.42 -10.00
C LYS A 126 -9.31 -2.87 -9.12
N ALA A 127 -8.40 -3.69 -9.66
CA ALA A 127 -7.23 -4.15 -8.93
C ALA A 127 -5.97 -3.42 -9.35
N THR A 128 -5.08 -3.18 -8.39
CA THR A 128 -3.74 -2.65 -8.63
C THR A 128 -2.75 -3.18 -7.61
N THR A 129 -1.47 -2.84 -7.76
CA THR A 129 -0.42 -3.12 -6.79
C THR A 129 0.39 -1.87 -6.51
N LEU A 130 1.11 -1.84 -5.40
CA LEU A 130 1.97 -0.71 -5.07
C LEU A 130 2.98 -0.44 -6.18
N ILE A 131 3.65 -1.47 -6.71
CA ILE A 131 4.65 -1.29 -7.78
C ILE A 131 4.02 -0.85 -9.11
N SER A 132 2.77 -1.26 -9.40
CA SER A 132 1.99 -0.75 -10.53
C SER A 132 1.78 0.76 -10.43
N GLY A 133 1.42 1.24 -9.23
CA GLY A 133 1.29 2.67 -8.93
C GLY A 133 2.59 3.42 -9.18
N VAL A 134 3.71 2.91 -8.68
CA VAL A 134 5.05 3.49 -8.91
C VAL A 134 5.38 3.58 -10.40
N ARG A 135 5.24 2.47 -11.13
CA ARG A 135 5.51 2.43 -12.58
C ARG A 135 4.65 3.43 -13.36
N LYS A 136 3.36 3.50 -13.05
CA LYS A 136 2.43 4.46 -13.68
C LYS A 136 2.78 5.91 -13.34
N ALA A 137 3.17 6.21 -12.10
CA ALA A 137 3.57 7.55 -11.69
C ALA A 137 4.84 8.00 -12.39
N LEU A 138 5.88 7.16 -12.44
CA LEU A 138 7.12 7.41 -13.18
C LEU A 138 6.85 7.72 -14.67
N ASN A 139 6.03 6.90 -15.32
CA ASN A 139 5.64 7.11 -16.71
C ASN A 139 4.83 8.41 -16.90
N LYS A 140 3.93 8.73 -16.00
CA LYS A 140 3.10 9.95 -16.06
C LYS A 140 3.95 11.21 -15.95
N MET A 141 5.02 11.17 -15.17
CA MET A 141 5.97 12.27 -15.01
C MET A 141 7.07 12.30 -16.08
N GLY A 142 7.08 11.35 -17.01
CA GLY A 142 8.10 11.27 -18.05
C GLY A 142 9.48 10.86 -17.53
N ILE A 143 9.56 10.31 -16.33
CA ILE A 143 10.81 9.86 -15.73
C ILE A 143 11.21 8.53 -16.39
N LYS A 144 12.43 8.48 -16.95
CA LYS A 144 12.98 7.30 -17.63
C LYS A 144 14.35 6.89 -17.12
N LYS A 145 15.15 7.86 -16.65
CA LYS A 145 16.45 7.65 -16.04
C LYS A 145 16.35 7.78 -14.54
N LEU A 146 16.58 6.69 -13.81
CA LEU A 146 16.29 6.58 -12.39
C LEU A 146 17.55 6.46 -11.54
N SER A 147 17.57 7.19 -10.42
CA SER A 147 18.27 6.79 -9.20
C SER A 147 17.25 6.15 -8.25
N VAL A 148 17.61 5.04 -7.64
CA VAL A 148 16.71 4.27 -6.76
C VAL A 148 17.36 4.02 -5.42
N GLY A 149 16.67 4.40 -4.35
CA GLY A 149 17.01 4.07 -2.96
C GLY A 149 15.98 3.12 -2.35
N THR A 150 16.45 2.11 -1.63
CA THR A 150 15.60 1.13 -0.95
C THR A 150 16.13 0.79 0.44
N PRO A 151 15.35 0.18 1.34
CA PRO A 151 15.90 -0.41 2.55
C PRO A 151 16.43 -1.83 2.33
N TYR A 152 16.21 -2.45 1.16
CA TYR A 152 16.36 -3.88 0.93
C TYR A 152 17.81 -4.34 0.84
N VAL A 153 17.99 -5.67 1.00
CA VAL A 153 19.22 -6.39 0.72
C VAL A 153 19.42 -6.57 -0.80
N ASP A 154 20.64 -6.91 -1.21
CA ASP A 154 21.05 -6.99 -2.62
C ASP A 154 20.22 -7.98 -3.45
N GLU A 155 19.75 -9.09 -2.87
CA GLU A 155 18.87 -10.04 -3.55
C GLU A 155 17.59 -9.35 -4.05
N LEU A 156 16.87 -8.67 -3.16
CA LEU A 156 15.63 -7.96 -3.50
C LEU A 156 15.89 -6.74 -4.40
N ASN A 157 17.01 -6.05 -4.19
CA ASN A 157 17.41 -4.93 -5.05
C ASN A 157 17.65 -5.37 -6.48
N THR A 158 18.24 -6.56 -6.68
CA THR A 158 18.45 -7.14 -8.00
C THR A 158 17.12 -7.42 -8.71
N GLU A 159 16.17 -8.04 -8.02
CA GLU A 159 14.82 -8.29 -8.56
C GLU A 159 14.09 -6.99 -8.93
N MET A 160 14.19 -5.99 -8.05
CA MET A 160 13.59 -4.68 -8.29
C MET A 160 14.23 -3.96 -9.48
N ALA A 161 15.56 -3.98 -9.60
CA ALA A 161 16.27 -3.38 -10.73
C ALA A 161 15.87 -4.05 -12.05
N ASN A 162 15.83 -5.39 -12.07
CA ASN A 162 15.38 -6.16 -13.24
C ASN A 162 13.95 -5.79 -13.64
N TYR A 163 13.04 -5.65 -12.66
CA TYR A 163 11.67 -5.21 -12.92
C TYR A 163 11.63 -3.86 -13.63
N PHE A 164 12.38 -2.86 -13.16
CA PHE A 164 12.39 -1.53 -13.78
C PHE A 164 12.99 -1.56 -15.19
N VAL A 165 14.11 -2.25 -15.39
CA VAL A 165 14.75 -2.41 -16.71
C VAL A 165 13.79 -3.08 -17.71
N GLN A 166 13.11 -4.16 -17.32
CA GLN A 166 12.11 -4.84 -18.16
C GLN A 166 10.91 -3.94 -18.51
N ASN A 167 10.61 -2.95 -17.67
CA ASN A 167 9.55 -1.98 -17.90
C ASN A 167 10.04 -0.68 -18.61
N GLY A 168 11.25 -0.67 -19.15
CA GLY A 168 11.78 0.38 -20.02
C GLY A 168 12.33 1.58 -19.26
N PHE A 169 12.82 1.38 -18.04
CA PHE A 169 13.56 2.39 -17.27
C PHE A 169 15.06 2.13 -17.36
N GLU A 170 15.85 3.19 -17.44
CA GLU A 170 17.31 3.17 -17.33
C GLU A 170 17.68 3.44 -15.86
N ILE A 171 18.36 2.47 -15.23
CA ILE A 171 18.82 2.61 -13.85
C ILE A 171 20.26 3.13 -13.86
N LEU A 172 20.46 4.34 -13.35
CA LEU A 172 21.78 4.97 -13.28
C LEU A 172 22.50 4.72 -11.95
N ASN A 173 21.75 4.60 -10.87
CA ASN A 173 22.24 4.16 -9.57
C ASN A 173 21.12 3.44 -8.80
N PHE A 174 21.48 2.37 -8.10
CA PHE A 174 20.56 1.60 -7.27
C PHE A 174 21.27 1.22 -5.97
N GLN A 175 20.78 1.70 -4.83
CA GLN A 175 21.40 1.42 -3.52
C GLN A 175 20.36 0.94 -2.51
N GLY A 176 20.75 -0.06 -1.73
CA GLY A 176 20.00 -0.55 -0.59
C GLY A 176 20.65 -0.22 0.74
N MET A 177 19.85 -0.12 1.79
CA MET A 177 20.33 0.04 3.17
C MET A 177 20.71 -1.30 3.83
N ASN A 178 20.50 -2.42 3.14
CA ASN A 178 20.79 -3.80 3.59
C ASN A 178 20.08 -4.17 4.91
N LEU A 179 18.78 -3.85 5.01
CA LEU A 179 17.96 -4.19 6.16
C LEU A 179 17.13 -5.45 5.87
N ASP A 180 17.20 -6.43 6.79
CA ASP A 180 16.54 -7.73 6.64
C ASP A 180 15.09 -7.75 7.15
N TYR A 181 14.71 -6.82 8.03
CA TYR A 181 13.42 -6.84 8.72
C TYR A 181 12.65 -5.53 8.63
N ASP A 182 11.34 -5.62 8.38
CA ASP A 182 10.44 -4.46 8.37
C ASP A 182 10.55 -3.62 9.65
N LYS A 183 10.69 -4.28 10.83
CA LYS A 183 10.83 -3.58 12.12
C LYS A 183 12.00 -2.60 12.18
N ASP A 184 13.03 -2.81 11.34
CA ASP A 184 14.19 -1.91 11.25
C ASP A 184 13.96 -0.87 10.16
N MET A 185 13.34 -1.26 9.03
CA MET A 185 12.99 -0.36 7.93
C MET A 185 12.08 0.80 8.38
N ILE A 186 11.05 0.51 9.20
CA ILE A 186 10.12 1.52 9.73
C ILE A 186 10.78 2.51 10.70
N ARG A 187 11.96 2.17 11.24
CA ARG A 187 12.72 3.01 12.18
C ARG A 187 13.73 3.93 11.49
N VAL A 188 13.95 3.75 10.19
CA VAL A 188 14.78 4.69 9.43
C VAL A 188 14.19 6.09 9.56
N THR A 189 15.01 7.06 10.00
CA THR A 189 14.51 8.40 10.26
C THR A 189 14.26 9.16 8.95
N PRO A 190 13.26 10.06 8.91
CA PRO A 190 13.01 10.88 7.74
C PRO A 190 14.23 11.71 7.32
N GLU A 191 14.97 12.25 8.27
CA GLU A 191 16.19 13.05 8.03
C GLU A 191 17.27 12.18 7.34
N TYR A 192 17.42 10.92 7.76
CA TYR A 192 18.35 10.00 7.11
C TYR A 192 17.94 9.69 5.67
N LEU A 193 16.64 9.62 5.37
CA LEU A 193 16.16 9.41 4.00
C LEU A 193 16.57 10.54 3.06
N VAL A 194 16.62 11.80 3.56
CA VAL A 194 17.10 12.95 2.78
C VAL A 194 18.59 12.79 2.46
N GLU A 195 19.42 12.48 3.46
CA GLU A 195 20.86 12.28 3.26
C GLU A 195 21.16 11.07 2.37
N PHE A 196 20.42 10.00 2.54
CA PHE A 196 20.54 8.81 1.70
C PHE A 196 20.20 9.12 0.23
N ALA A 197 19.11 9.86 -0.02
CA ALA A 197 18.74 10.27 -1.37
C ALA A 197 19.83 11.12 -2.04
N LYS A 198 20.41 12.08 -1.31
CA LYS A 198 21.56 12.91 -1.80
C LYS A 198 22.77 12.04 -2.19
N ALA A 199 23.05 11.01 -1.40
CA ALA A 199 24.19 10.12 -1.65
C ALA A 199 23.95 9.16 -2.83
N VAL A 200 22.70 8.80 -3.08
CA VAL A 200 22.30 7.84 -4.14
C VAL A 200 21.97 8.54 -5.46
N ASP A 201 21.59 9.80 -5.43
CA ASP A 201 21.21 10.50 -6.66
C ASP A 201 22.36 10.57 -7.67
N HIS A 202 22.05 10.25 -8.92
CA HIS A 202 22.99 10.35 -10.04
C HIS A 202 22.71 11.62 -10.86
N PRO A 203 23.74 12.42 -11.21
CA PRO A 203 23.53 13.70 -11.90
C PRO A 203 22.66 13.62 -13.17
N GLU A 204 22.77 12.52 -13.92
CA GLU A 204 22.02 12.31 -15.18
C GLU A 204 20.63 11.68 -14.98
N SER A 205 20.26 11.31 -13.77
CA SER A 205 18.88 10.83 -13.53
C SER A 205 17.89 11.98 -13.72
N ASN A 206 16.70 11.68 -14.25
CA ASN A 206 15.63 12.68 -14.36
C ASN A 206 14.52 12.49 -13.31
N GLY A 207 14.75 11.63 -12.32
CA GLY A 207 13.92 11.43 -11.16
C GLY A 207 14.52 10.44 -10.18
N PHE A 208 14.07 10.53 -8.95
CA PHE A 208 14.49 9.66 -7.85
C PHE A 208 13.31 8.81 -7.36
N LEU A 209 13.53 7.54 -7.14
CA LEU A 209 12.57 6.64 -6.51
C LEU A 209 13.06 6.23 -5.12
N MET A 210 12.33 6.61 -4.07
CA MET A 210 12.50 6.03 -2.74
C MET A 210 11.49 4.88 -2.59
N SER A 211 11.97 3.66 -2.71
CA SER A 211 11.13 2.48 -2.88
C SER A 211 11.07 1.64 -1.61
N CYS A 212 9.94 1.59 -0.99
CA CYS A 212 9.43 0.67 0.03
C CYS A 212 8.23 1.28 0.74
N GLY A 213 7.19 0.49 1.01
CA GLY A 213 6.02 0.93 1.80
C GLY A 213 6.35 1.22 3.26
N ALA A 214 7.33 0.52 3.83
CA ALA A 214 7.72 0.67 5.23
C ALA A 214 8.49 1.98 5.54
N LEU A 215 9.09 2.63 4.53
CA LEU A 215 9.83 3.87 4.73
C LEU A 215 8.90 5.08 4.90
N ARG A 216 9.22 5.96 5.84
CA ARG A 216 8.48 7.19 6.12
C ARG A 216 8.78 8.31 5.11
N THR A 217 8.84 7.96 3.84
CA THR A 217 9.25 8.87 2.76
C THR A 217 8.24 9.98 2.54
N MET A 218 6.93 9.72 2.76
CA MET A 218 5.89 10.73 2.57
C MET A 218 6.06 11.95 3.49
N ASP A 219 6.77 11.80 4.61
CA ASP A 219 7.06 12.89 5.54
C ASP A 219 8.11 13.87 5.00
N VAL A 220 8.93 13.48 4.00
CA VAL A 220 10.13 14.22 3.56
C VAL A 220 10.30 14.33 2.04
N ILE A 221 9.28 14.05 1.24
CA ILE A 221 9.36 14.11 -0.22
C ILE A 221 9.89 15.48 -0.68
N ASN A 222 9.31 16.58 -0.19
CA ASN A 222 9.70 17.92 -0.58
C ASN A 222 11.16 18.24 -0.18
N GLN A 223 11.59 17.79 1.02
CA GLN A 223 12.97 17.99 1.46
C GLN A 223 13.97 17.22 0.57
N ILE A 224 13.59 16.02 0.10
CA ILE A 224 14.43 15.26 -0.86
C ILE A 224 14.46 16.00 -2.20
N GLU A 225 13.30 16.42 -2.74
CA GLU A 225 13.21 17.17 -4.01
C GLU A 225 14.05 18.45 -3.96
N ASP A 226 13.96 19.23 -2.87
CA ASP A 226 14.76 20.43 -2.66
C ASP A 226 16.25 20.12 -2.61
N ALA A 227 16.63 19.00 -2.00
CA ALA A 227 18.03 18.62 -1.81
C ALA A 227 18.71 18.12 -3.10
N ILE A 228 17.97 17.42 -3.96
CA ILE A 228 18.53 16.84 -5.20
C ILE A 228 18.13 17.59 -6.48
N GLY A 229 17.18 18.52 -6.38
CA GLY A 229 16.70 19.34 -7.52
C GLY A 229 15.93 18.55 -8.58
N LYS A 230 15.30 17.43 -8.21
CA LYS A 230 14.61 16.51 -9.13
C LYS A 230 13.32 15.98 -8.54
N PRO A 231 12.34 15.56 -9.38
CA PRO A 231 11.13 14.90 -8.91
C PRO A 231 11.44 13.61 -8.13
N VAL A 232 10.73 13.42 -7.02
CA VAL A 232 10.83 12.24 -6.17
C VAL A 232 9.52 11.47 -6.18
N ILE A 233 9.61 10.17 -6.41
CA ILE A 233 8.49 9.24 -6.26
C ILE A 233 8.70 8.44 -4.98
N ALA A 234 7.75 8.54 -4.06
CA ALA A 234 7.65 7.67 -2.90
C ALA A 234 6.63 6.55 -3.18
N SER A 235 6.95 5.33 -2.76
CA SER A 235 6.08 4.16 -2.99
C SER A 235 4.65 4.37 -2.54
N ASN A 236 4.44 4.84 -1.30
CA ASN A 236 3.10 5.03 -0.74
C ASN A 236 2.33 6.15 -1.42
N GLN A 237 3.01 7.25 -1.80
CA GLN A 237 2.42 8.35 -2.56
C GLN A 237 1.91 7.86 -3.93
N ALA A 238 2.74 7.12 -4.65
CA ALA A 238 2.40 6.60 -5.98
C ALA A 238 1.25 5.59 -5.92
N MET A 239 1.24 4.73 -4.89
CA MET A 239 0.14 3.79 -4.64
C MET A 239 -1.17 4.52 -4.38
N LEU A 240 -1.17 5.49 -3.47
CA LEU A 240 -2.35 6.28 -3.16
C LEU A 240 -2.88 7.02 -4.39
N TRP A 241 -1.99 7.66 -5.14
CA TRP A 241 -2.33 8.36 -6.38
C TRP A 241 -3.00 7.43 -7.40
N ASP A 242 -2.46 6.21 -7.62
CA ASP A 242 -3.05 5.24 -8.54
C ASP A 242 -4.41 4.74 -8.06
N CYS A 243 -4.53 4.39 -6.77
CA CYS A 243 -5.78 3.95 -6.18
C CYS A 243 -6.89 5.01 -6.29
N LEU A 244 -6.58 6.28 -6.01
CA LEU A 244 -7.54 7.39 -6.12
C LEU A 244 -7.97 7.66 -7.56
N ARG A 245 -7.11 7.41 -8.55
CA ARG A 245 -7.46 7.56 -9.97
C ARG A 245 -8.30 6.40 -10.48
N LEU A 246 -8.19 5.24 -9.86
CA LEU A 246 -8.98 4.08 -10.21
C LEU A 246 -10.37 4.11 -9.54
N ALA A 247 -10.47 4.63 -8.32
CA ALA A 247 -11.75 4.80 -7.63
C ALA A 247 -12.61 5.85 -8.32
#